data_781cff485e70cf15ee16cf09ec6a45ad
#
_entry.id   781cff485e70cf15ee16cf09ec6a45ad
#
_cell.length_a   1.000
_cell.length_b   1.000
_cell.length_c   1.000
_cell.angle_alpha   90.00
_cell.angle_beta   90.00
_cell.angle_gamma   90.00
#
_symmetry.space_group_name_H-M   'P 1'
#
loop_
_entity.id
_entity.type
_entity.pdbx_description
1 polymer ?
#
loop_
_entity_poly.entity_id
_entity_poly.type
_entity_poly.pdbx_seq_one_letter_code
_entity_poly.pdbx_strand_id
1 'polypeptide(L)'
;CTNVLIVAAFPVLTAVLAMLSLDRIFGTNFFTNDLGGNAMMYVNLIWIWGHPEVYILILPLFGVFSEVVSTFSAKRLFGYTSMVYATVVITILSYLVWLHHFFTMGSGASVNSFFGITTMIISIPTGAKIFNWLFTMYRGRIRFELPMMWTIGFMITFVIGGMTGVLLAVPPADFVLHNSLFLIAHFHNVIIGGVLFGLFAGINYWFPKAFGYKLDVFWGKCSFWFWIVGFWMAFMPLYVLGLMGVTRRMSQFQDPSLQIWFQVAAFGAVLIALGIASMLIQFYAVSYTHLTLPTTPYV
;
A
#
# COMPACT_ATOMS: atom_id res chain seq x y z
N CYS A 1 -15.02 4.41 -9.15
CA CYS A 1 -14.77 4.48 -7.70
C CYS A 1 -13.63 5.45 -7.40
N THR A 2 -12.40 5.20 -7.87
CA THR A 2 -11.22 6.04 -7.56
C THR A 2 -11.46 7.52 -7.85
N ASN A 3 -11.96 7.88 -9.04
CA ASN A 3 -12.21 9.29 -9.41
C ASN A 3 -13.28 9.95 -8.51
N VAL A 4 -14.27 9.19 -8.03
CA VAL A 4 -15.25 9.70 -7.07
C VAL A 4 -14.58 10.02 -5.74
N LEU A 5 -13.69 9.15 -5.26
CA LEU A 5 -12.89 9.43 -4.05
C LEU A 5 -12.02 10.66 -4.22
N ILE A 6 -11.34 10.82 -5.35
CA ILE A 6 -10.51 12.01 -5.62
C ILE A 6 -11.34 13.28 -5.55
N VAL A 7 -12.44 13.33 -6.28
CA VAL A 7 -13.32 14.54 -6.35
C VAL A 7 -13.88 14.89 -4.97
N ALA A 8 -14.21 13.90 -4.14
CA ALA A 8 -14.77 14.13 -2.81
C ALA A 8 -13.72 14.45 -1.74
N ALA A 9 -12.51 13.86 -1.80
CA ALA A 9 -11.50 13.97 -0.74
C ALA A 9 -10.53 15.15 -0.92
N PHE A 10 -10.11 15.45 -2.15
CA PHE A 10 -9.11 16.50 -2.40
C PHE A 10 -9.56 17.94 -2.06
N PRO A 11 -10.82 18.33 -2.19
CA PRO A 11 -11.25 19.64 -1.67
C PRO A 11 -11.03 19.81 -0.18
N VAL A 12 -11.21 18.75 0.62
CA VAL A 12 -10.96 18.80 2.07
C VAL A 12 -9.47 18.95 2.35
N LEU A 13 -8.61 18.24 1.62
CA LEU A 13 -7.15 18.42 1.69
C LEU A 13 -6.75 19.85 1.35
N THR A 14 -7.28 20.39 0.26
CA THR A 14 -6.97 21.75 -0.18
C THR A 14 -7.38 22.77 0.90
N ALA A 15 -8.57 22.61 1.49
CA ALA A 15 -9.06 23.50 2.56
C ALA A 15 -8.14 23.45 3.79
N VAL A 16 -7.79 22.26 4.29
CA VAL A 16 -6.94 22.13 5.49
C VAL A 16 -5.53 22.66 5.26
N LEU A 17 -4.96 22.45 4.06
CA LEU A 17 -3.64 22.98 3.73
C LEU A 17 -3.65 24.50 3.55
N ALA A 18 -4.73 25.06 2.99
CA ALA A 18 -4.91 26.52 2.92
C ALA A 18 -4.99 27.13 4.33
N MET A 19 -5.79 26.57 5.23
CA MET A 19 -5.89 27.01 6.63
C MET A 19 -4.54 26.93 7.35
N LEU A 20 -3.79 25.82 7.17
CA LEU A 20 -2.45 25.68 7.75
C LEU A 20 -1.46 26.69 7.18
N SER A 21 -1.55 27.00 5.88
CA SER A 21 -0.70 28.01 5.25
C SER A 21 -1.00 29.40 5.77
N LEU A 22 -2.28 29.73 6.00
CA LEU A 22 -2.68 30.99 6.61
C LEU A 22 -2.15 31.12 8.06
N ASP A 23 -2.24 30.04 8.85
CA ASP A 23 -1.68 30.03 10.21
C ASP A 23 -0.16 30.30 10.20
N ARG A 24 0.58 29.70 9.26
CA ARG A 24 2.04 29.83 9.21
C ARG A 24 2.56 31.11 8.59
N ILE A 25 1.84 31.67 7.60
CA ILE A 25 2.31 32.81 6.82
C ILE A 25 1.71 34.12 7.36
N PHE A 26 0.44 34.12 7.74
CA PHE A 26 -0.30 35.29 8.12
C PHE A 26 -0.61 35.39 9.64
N GLY A 27 -0.20 34.35 10.42
CA GLY A 27 -0.41 34.33 11.88
C GLY A 27 -1.88 34.14 12.27
N THR A 28 -2.71 33.55 11.42
CA THR A 28 -4.07 33.13 11.82
C THR A 28 -3.99 31.97 12.81
N ASN A 29 -5.11 31.63 13.46
CA ASN A 29 -5.11 30.64 14.55
C ASN A 29 -6.18 29.57 14.37
N PHE A 30 -6.27 28.99 13.20
CA PHE A 30 -7.21 27.87 12.95
C PHE A 30 -6.90 26.64 13.81
N PHE A 31 -5.62 26.35 14.02
CA PHE A 31 -5.17 25.10 14.64
C PHE A 31 -4.38 25.27 15.94
N THR A 32 -4.14 26.50 16.39
CA THR A 32 -3.39 26.78 17.63
C THR A 32 -4.35 26.91 18.81
N ASN A 33 -4.38 25.90 19.69
CA ASN A 33 -5.33 25.81 20.81
C ASN A 33 -5.25 27.03 21.75
N ASP A 34 -4.05 27.47 22.11
CA ASP A 34 -3.81 28.55 23.07
C ASP A 34 -4.30 29.93 22.57
N LEU A 35 -4.57 30.03 21.27
CA LEU A 35 -5.04 31.28 20.63
C LEU A 35 -6.48 31.13 20.07
N GLY A 36 -7.26 30.21 20.62
CA GLY A 36 -8.66 30.02 20.25
C GLY A 36 -8.91 29.10 19.04
N GLY A 37 -7.86 28.51 18.45
CA GLY A 37 -7.96 27.51 17.40
C GLY A 37 -8.24 26.12 17.94
N ASN A 38 -8.25 25.13 17.04
CA ASN A 38 -8.52 23.73 17.39
C ASN A 38 -7.63 22.76 16.60
N ALA A 39 -6.60 22.21 17.25
CA ALA A 39 -5.70 21.22 16.65
C ALA A 39 -6.43 19.93 16.21
N MET A 40 -7.52 19.53 16.91
CA MET A 40 -8.32 18.37 16.53
C MET A 40 -9.07 18.59 15.22
N MET A 41 -9.40 19.84 14.87
CA MET A 41 -9.96 20.16 13.56
C MET A 41 -8.96 19.83 12.43
N TYR A 42 -7.67 20.17 12.62
CA TYR A 42 -6.64 19.79 11.66
C TYR A 42 -6.57 18.26 11.48
N VAL A 43 -6.52 17.50 12.58
CA VAL A 43 -6.40 16.05 12.56
C VAL A 43 -7.60 15.40 11.86
N ASN A 44 -8.82 15.88 12.14
CA ASN A 44 -10.03 15.38 11.48
C ASN A 44 -10.02 15.68 9.98
N LEU A 45 -9.77 16.93 9.59
CA LEU A 45 -9.81 17.32 8.18
C LEU A 45 -8.73 16.60 7.36
N ILE A 46 -7.49 16.52 7.87
CA ILE A 46 -6.41 15.83 7.14
C ILE A 46 -6.71 14.35 6.95
N TRP A 47 -7.33 13.67 7.93
CA TRP A 47 -7.63 12.24 7.82
C TRP A 47 -8.95 11.91 7.13
N ILE A 48 -9.92 12.85 7.06
CA ILE A 48 -11.08 12.76 6.16
C ILE A 48 -10.60 12.62 4.70
N TRP A 49 -9.48 13.27 4.33
CA TRP A 49 -8.81 12.99 3.07
C TRP A 49 -7.89 11.75 3.17
N GLY A 50 -7.08 11.65 4.23
CA GLY A 50 -5.92 10.74 4.30
C GLY A 50 -6.28 9.27 4.26
N HIS A 51 -7.43 8.85 4.81
CA HIS A 51 -7.85 7.46 4.68
C HIS A 51 -8.44 7.15 3.29
N PRO A 52 -9.36 7.94 2.70
CA PRO A 52 -9.71 7.78 1.30
C PRO A 52 -8.52 7.79 0.34
N GLU A 53 -7.44 8.52 0.64
CA GLU A 53 -6.22 8.55 -0.17
C GLU A 53 -5.60 7.16 -0.34
N VAL A 54 -5.52 6.36 0.72
CA VAL A 54 -4.94 5.00 0.61
C VAL A 54 -5.79 4.10 -0.29
N TYR A 55 -7.10 4.33 -0.35
CA TYR A 55 -7.99 3.62 -1.29
C TYR A 55 -7.93 4.18 -2.71
N ILE A 56 -7.68 5.47 -2.87
CA ILE A 56 -7.39 6.08 -4.19
C ILE A 56 -6.17 5.38 -4.81
N LEU A 57 -5.14 5.09 -4.01
CA LEU A 57 -3.93 4.43 -4.46
C LEU A 57 -4.15 2.94 -4.81
N ILE A 58 -4.86 2.18 -3.98
CA ILE A 58 -4.94 0.72 -4.14
C ILE A 58 -6.04 0.26 -5.11
N LEU A 59 -7.16 0.96 -5.23
CA LEU A 59 -8.29 0.51 -6.04
C LEU A 59 -7.96 0.32 -7.53
N PRO A 60 -7.19 1.21 -8.19
CA PRO A 60 -6.77 0.99 -9.57
C PRO A 60 -5.94 -0.29 -9.73
N LEU A 61 -5.10 -0.59 -8.73
CA LEU A 61 -4.23 -1.74 -8.77
C LEU A 61 -4.97 -3.05 -8.52
N PHE A 62 -6.09 -3.04 -7.80
CA PHE A 62 -7.00 -4.19 -7.76
C PHE A 62 -7.55 -4.53 -9.16
N GLY A 63 -7.71 -3.53 -10.03
CA GLY A 63 -8.01 -3.73 -11.44
C GLY A 63 -6.84 -4.39 -12.18
N VAL A 64 -5.62 -3.88 -11.99
CA VAL A 64 -4.39 -4.46 -12.55
C VAL A 64 -4.25 -5.93 -12.16
N PHE A 65 -4.36 -6.26 -10.87
CA PHE A 65 -4.27 -7.64 -10.40
C PHE A 65 -5.35 -8.54 -10.96
N SER A 66 -6.57 -8.04 -11.12
CA SER A 66 -7.67 -8.80 -11.72
C SER A 66 -7.38 -9.17 -13.17
N GLU A 67 -6.83 -8.23 -13.94
CA GLU A 67 -6.43 -8.44 -15.33
C GLU A 67 -5.26 -9.43 -15.44
N VAL A 68 -4.23 -9.24 -14.60
CA VAL A 68 -3.05 -10.12 -14.59
C VAL A 68 -3.43 -11.54 -14.18
N VAL A 69 -4.20 -11.71 -13.09
CA VAL A 69 -4.62 -13.04 -12.62
C VAL A 69 -5.43 -13.78 -13.69
N SER A 70 -6.40 -13.12 -14.33
CA SER A 70 -7.23 -13.77 -15.36
C SER A 70 -6.40 -14.16 -16.58
N THR A 71 -5.53 -13.27 -17.04
CA THR A 71 -4.67 -13.51 -18.23
C THR A 71 -3.65 -14.62 -17.98
N PHE A 72 -2.93 -14.56 -16.85
CA PHE A 72 -1.84 -15.52 -16.57
C PHE A 72 -2.31 -16.84 -15.95
N SER A 73 -3.59 -16.94 -15.57
CA SER A 73 -4.22 -18.23 -15.21
C SER A 73 -5.00 -18.85 -16.36
N ALA A 74 -5.10 -18.17 -17.51
CA ALA A 74 -5.90 -18.55 -18.67
C ALA A 74 -7.37 -18.89 -18.29
N LYS A 75 -7.95 -18.08 -17.41
CA LYS A 75 -9.33 -18.22 -16.92
C LYS A 75 -10.03 -16.87 -16.84
N ARG A 76 -11.36 -16.89 -16.99
CA ARG A 76 -12.18 -15.72 -16.68
C ARG A 76 -12.09 -15.40 -15.18
N LEU A 77 -12.15 -14.11 -14.84
CA LEU A 77 -12.15 -13.65 -13.46
C LEU A 77 -13.35 -14.23 -12.71
N PHE A 78 -13.08 -15.01 -11.66
CA PHE A 78 -14.11 -15.60 -10.82
C PHE A 78 -14.83 -14.49 -10.04
N GLY A 79 -16.15 -14.59 -9.96
CA GLY A 79 -16.95 -13.66 -9.16
C GLY A 79 -16.89 -12.21 -9.61
N TYR A 80 -16.88 -11.91 -10.92
CA TYR A 80 -16.78 -10.55 -11.45
C TYR A 80 -17.75 -9.57 -10.78
N THR A 81 -19.03 -9.96 -10.66
CA THR A 81 -20.06 -9.13 -10.04
C THR A 81 -19.75 -8.84 -8.57
N SER A 82 -19.31 -9.84 -7.79
CA SER A 82 -18.90 -9.64 -6.40
C SER A 82 -17.65 -8.77 -6.28
N MET A 83 -16.73 -8.83 -7.26
CA MET A 83 -15.56 -7.93 -7.32
C MET A 83 -15.97 -6.47 -7.51
N VAL A 84 -16.98 -6.21 -8.35
CA VAL A 84 -17.51 -4.87 -8.57
C VAL A 84 -18.18 -4.35 -7.31
N TYR A 85 -19.10 -5.12 -6.71
CA TYR A 85 -19.76 -4.72 -5.47
C TYR A 85 -18.77 -4.51 -4.33
N ALA A 86 -17.78 -5.39 -4.16
CA ALA A 86 -16.73 -5.23 -3.16
C ALA A 86 -15.98 -3.89 -3.35
N THR A 87 -15.68 -3.50 -4.60
CA THR A 87 -15.03 -2.22 -4.89
C THR A 87 -15.91 -1.03 -4.49
N VAL A 88 -17.22 -1.08 -4.79
CA VAL A 88 -18.17 -0.02 -4.41
C VAL A 88 -18.29 0.08 -2.89
N VAL A 89 -18.43 -1.06 -2.20
CA VAL A 89 -18.54 -1.09 -0.72
C VAL A 89 -17.28 -0.54 -0.06
N ILE A 90 -16.08 -0.91 -0.53
CA ILE A 90 -14.82 -0.35 -0.03
C ILE A 90 -14.81 1.18 -0.24
N THR A 91 -15.24 1.66 -1.40
CA THR A 91 -15.31 3.10 -1.73
C THR A 91 -16.19 3.86 -0.74
N ILE A 92 -17.38 3.33 -0.42
CA ILE A 92 -18.29 3.96 0.55
C ILE A 92 -17.69 3.91 1.97
N LEU A 93 -17.25 2.74 2.41
CA LEU A 93 -16.69 2.56 3.76
C LEU A 93 -15.44 3.41 3.98
N SER A 94 -14.67 3.72 2.95
CA SER A 94 -13.44 4.51 3.09
C SER A 94 -13.65 5.88 3.73
N TYR A 95 -14.86 6.45 3.65
CA TYR A 95 -15.24 7.70 4.31
C TYR A 95 -15.80 7.54 5.73
N LEU A 96 -15.91 6.31 6.24
CA LEU A 96 -16.50 6.05 7.57
C LEU A 96 -15.47 5.54 8.58
N VAL A 97 -14.17 5.71 8.30
CA VAL A 97 -13.12 5.04 9.07
C VAL A 97 -11.94 5.93 9.47
N TRP A 98 -11.89 7.18 9.05
CA TRP A 98 -10.69 8.05 9.17
C TRP A 98 -10.18 8.23 10.61
N LEU A 99 -11.03 8.11 11.63
CA LEU A 99 -10.64 8.39 13.02
C LEU A 99 -9.70 7.32 13.61
N HIS A 100 -9.61 6.14 12.99
CA HIS A 100 -8.64 5.13 13.43
C HIS A 100 -7.18 5.60 13.33
N HIS A 101 -6.90 6.65 12.58
CA HIS A 101 -5.56 7.25 12.54
C HIS A 101 -5.19 8.00 13.82
N PHE A 102 -6.15 8.24 14.73
CA PHE A 102 -5.92 8.97 15.97
C PHE A 102 -6.83 8.52 17.13
N PHE A 103 -7.03 7.19 17.28
CA PHE A 103 -7.77 6.62 18.42
C PHE A 103 -7.26 7.07 19.79
N THR A 104 -5.96 7.36 19.90
CA THR A 104 -5.30 7.73 21.15
C THR A 104 -5.49 9.21 21.52
N MET A 105 -6.22 10.01 20.73
CA MET A 105 -6.34 11.45 20.93
C MET A 105 -7.59 11.88 21.73
N GLY A 106 -8.29 10.93 22.37
CA GLY A 106 -9.34 11.26 23.34
C GLY A 106 -10.74 11.48 22.78
N SER A 107 -11.10 10.88 21.63
CA SER A 107 -12.46 10.97 21.06
C SER A 107 -13.55 10.27 21.87
N GLY A 108 -13.17 9.49 22.89
CA GLY A 108 -14.08 8.73 23.74
C GLY A 108 -14.39 7.31 23.24
N ALA A 109 -14.81 6.46 24.17
CA ALA A 109 -14.98 5.02 23.91
C ALA A 109 -16.03 4.71 22.84
N SER A 110 -17.17 5.40 22.86
CA SER A 110 -18.26 5.16 21.89
C SER A 110 -17.85 5.51 20.47
N VAL A 111 -17.15 6.65 20.29
CA VAL A 111 -16.66 7.09 18.98
C VAL A 111 -15.57 6.15 18.48
N ASN A 112 -14.60 5.79 19.31
CA ASN A 112 -13.56 4.83 18.96
C ASN A 112 -14.14 3.47 18.59
N SER A 113 -15.16 2.99 19.30
CA SER A 113 -15.84 1.73 18.99
C SER A 113 -16.53 1.78 17.63
N PHE A 114 -17.24 2.87 17.31
CA PHE A 114 -17.87 3.04 16.00
C PHE A 114 -16.84 2.96 14.88
N PHE A 115 -15.76 3.77 14.95
CA PHE A 115 -14.73 3.78 13.91
C PHE A 115 -13.90 2.50 13.87
N GLY A 116 -13.72 1.81 14.98
CA GLY A 116 -13.09 0.50 15.02
C GLY A 116 -13.91 -0.55 14.27
N ILE A 117 -15.23 -0.63 14.54
CA ILE A 117 -16.13 -1.57 13.87
C ILE A 117 -16.19 -1.28 12.37
N THR A 118 -16.41 -0.02 11.96
CA THR A 118 -16.47 0.34 10.53
C THR A 118 -15.17 0.03 9.80
N THR A 119 -14.02 0.21 10.47
CA THR A 119 -12.71 -0.14 9.93
C THR A 119 -12.57 -1.66 9.73
N MET A 120 -12.97 -2.46 10.71
CA MET A 120 -12.93 -3.92 10.59
C MET A 120 -13.83 -4.45 9.46
N ILE A 121 -15.00 -3.83 9.24
CA ILE A 121 -15.94 -4.25 8.18
C ILE A 121 -15.30 -4.18 6.78
N ILE A 122 -14.34 -3.29 6.53
CA ILE A 122 -13.61 -3.20 5.24
C ILE A 122 -12.86 -4.50 4.91
N SER A 123 -12.49 -5.29 5.91
CA SER A 123 -11.83 -6.58 5.68
C SER A 123 -12.70 -7.58 4.92
N ILE A 124 -14.03 -7.49 5.05
CA ILE A 124 -14.97 -8.41 4.39
C ILE A 124 -14.93 -8.28 2.87
N PRO A 125 -15.20 -7.11 2.26
CA PRO A 125 -15.12 -6.95 0.80
C PRO A 125 -13.71 -7.14 0.28
N THR A 126 -12.67 -6.78 1.05
CA THR A 126 -11.27 -7.02 0.68
C THR A 126 -10.95 -8.50 0.66
N GLY A 127 -11.38 -9.26 1.66
CA GLY A 127 -11.25 -10.72 1.70
C GLY A 127 -11.97 -11.40 0.53
N ALA A 128 -13.18 -10.95 0.19
CA ALA A 128 -13.90 -11.45 -0.98
C ALA A 128 -13.09 -11.28 -2.28
N LYS A 129 -12.36 -10.18 -2.45
CA LYS A 129 -11.48 -9.98 -3.60
C LYS A 129 -10.33 -10.96 -3.61
N ILE A 130 -9.64 -11.16 -2.49
CA ILE A 130 -8.54 -12.12 -2.36
C ILE A 130 -9.02 -13.53 -2.74
N PHE A 131 -10.15 -13.97 -2.18
CA PHE A 131 -10.71 -15.29 -2.52
C PHE A 131 -11.10 -15.41 -3.99
N ASN A 132 -11.67 -14.38 -4.60
CA ASN A 132 -12.01 -14.39 -6.03
C ASN A 132 -10.75 -14.51 -6.92
N TRP A 133 -9.63 -13.87 -6.56
CA TRP A 133 -8.36 -14.05 -7.26
C TRP A 133 -7.81 -15.47 -7.07
N LEU A 134 -7.87 -16.03 -5.86
CA LEU A 134 -7.46 -17.42 -5.59
C LEU A 134 -8.32 -18.42 -6.38
N PHE A 135 -9.64 -18.23 -6.41
CA PHE A 135 -10.54 -19.09 -7.22
C PHE A 135 -10.34 -18.91 -8.73
N THR A 136 -9.90 -17.74 -9.17
CA THR A 136 -9.50 -17.56 -10.58
C THR A 136 -8.25 -18.37 -10.89
N MET A 137 -7.28 -18.41 -9.99
CA MET A 137 -6.06 -19.24 -10.15
C MET A 137 -6.33 -20.72 -9.98
N TYR A 138 -7.27 -21.12 -9.13
CA TYR A 138 -7.58 -22.51 -8.84
C TYR A 138 -7.94 -23.28 -10.12
N ARG A 139 -7.24 -24.38 -10.41
CA ARG A 139 -7.35 -25.17 -11.64
C ARG A 139 -7.12 -24.37 -12.93
N GLY A 140 -6.44 -23.21 -12.85
CA GLY A 140 -5.96 -22.46 -14.01
C GLY A 140 -4.61 -22.99 -14.52
N ARG A 141 -4.24 -22.57 -15.74
CA ARG A 141 -2.90 -22.80 -16.29
C ARG A 141 -2.01 -21.60 -15.95
N ILE A 142 -1.45 -21.61 -14.74
CA ILE A 142 -0.69 -20.47 -14.22
C ILE A 142 0.65 -20.36 -14.96
N ARG A 143 0.91 -19.19 -15.55
CA ARG A 143 2.20 -18.82 -16.13
C ARG A 143 2.93 -17.89 -15.18
N PHE A 144 4.08 -18.34 -14.65
CA PHE A 144 4.92 -17.57 -13.72
C PHE A 144 5.80 -16.58 -14.48
N GLU A 145 5.17 -15.67 -15.23
CA GLU A 145 5.84 -14.53 -15.84
C GLU A 145 5.86 -13.34 -14.86
N LEU A 146 6.70 -12.34 -15.12
CA LEU A 146 6.92 -11.21 -14.20
C LEU A 146 5.64 -10.55 -13.67
N PRO A 147 4.62 -10.23 -14.50
CA PRO A 147 3.38 -9.66 -13.97
C PRO A 147 2.70 -10.55 -12.93
N MET A 148 2.68 -11.87 -13.18
CA MET A 148 2.09 -12.84 -12.26
C MET A 148 2.92 -13.02 -10.99
N MET A 149 4.24 -13.00 -11.10
CA MET A 149 5.13 -13.07 -9.94
C MET A 149 4.88 -11.88 -8.98
N TRP A 150 4.83 -10.66 -9.50
CA TRP A 150 4.49 -9.46 -8.71
C TRP A 150 3.09 -9.55 -8.09
N THR A 151 2.13 -10.11 -8.81
CA THR A 151 0.75 -10.30 -8.31
C THR A 151 0.69 -11.32 -7.17
N ILE A 152 1.45 -12.41 -7.25
CA ILE A 152 1.55 -13.39 -6.14
C ILE A 152 2.27 -12.75 -4.95
N GLY A 153 3.36 -12.01 -5.18
CA GLY A 153 4.03 -11.22 -4.16
C GLY A 153 3.07 -10.28 -3.44
N PHE A 154 2.24 -9.56 -4.19
CA PHE A 154 1.16 -8.74 -3.64
C PHE A 154 0.21 -9.56 -2.76
N MET A 155 -0.31 -10.69 -3.23
CA MET A 155 -1.29 -11.45 -2.46
C MET A 155 -0.76 -11.86 -1.09
N ILE A 156 0.50 -12.29 -1.03
CA ILE A 156 1.12 -12.71 0.24
C ILE A 156 1.32 -11.50 1.17
N THR A 157 1.97 -10.45 0.68
CA THR A 157 2.32 -9.29 1.50
C THR A 157 1.10 -8.49 1.92
N PHE A 158 0.15 -8.28 1.01
CA PHE A 158 -1.05 -7.50 1.27
C PHE A 158 -2.01 -8.21 2.24
N VAL A 159 -2.12 -9.55 2.19
CA VAL A 159 -2.94 -10.30 3.16
C VAL A 159 -2.39 -10.12 4.57
N ILE A 160 -1.08 -10.21 4.77
CA ILE A 160 -0.46 -9.98 6.09
C ILE A 160 -0.66 -8.53 6.53
N GLY A 161 -0.48 -7.57 5.61
CA GLY A 161 -0.80 -6.17 5.87
C GLY A 161 -2.26 -5.98 6.29
N GLY A 162 -3.21 -6.63 5.62
CA GLY A 162 -4.63 -6.58 5.95
C GLY A 162 -4.94 -7.17 7.33
N MET A 163 -4.36 -8.32 7.66
CA MET A 163 -4.54 -8.95 8.99
C MET A 163 -4.00 -8.05 10.12
N THR A 164 -2.82 -7.45 9.94
CA THR A 164 -2.26 -6.51 10.92
C THR A 164 -3.05 -5.21 10.98
N GLY A 165 -3.69 -4.80 9.87
CA GLY A 165 -4.63 -3.67 9.84
C GLY A 165 -5.89 -3.93 10.64
N VAL A 166 -6.45 -5.15 10.58
CA VAL A 166 -7.59 -5.55 11.42
C VAL A 166 -7.21 -5.50 12.90
N LEU A 167 -6.00 -5.91 13.26
CA LEU A 167 -5.50 -5.79 14.64
C LEU A 167 -5.45 -4.32 15.08
N LEU A 168 -4.90 -3.43 14.26
CA LEU A 168 -4.84 -1.98 14.55
C LEU A 168 -6.22 -1.30 14.54
N ALA A 169 -7.23 -1.90 13.88
CA ALA A 169 -8.60 -1.41 13.91
C ALA A 169 -9.31 -1.63 15.27
N VAL A 170 -8.74 -2.47 16.13
CA VAL A 170 -9.23 -2.73 17.50
C VAL A 170 -8.65 -1.67 18.44
N PRO A 171 -9.44 -0.69 18.95
CA PRO A 171 -8.91 0.42 19.73
C PRO A 171 -7.99 0.01 20.90
N PRO A 172 -8.33 -0.98 21.78
CA PRO A 172 -7.41 -1.42 22.82
C PRO A 172 -6.06 -1.93 22.31
N ALA A 173 -6.01 -2.60 21.15
CA ALA A 173 -4.75 -3.01 20.55
C ALA A 173 -3.98 -1.83 19.99
N ASP A 174 -4.67 -0.88 19.33
CA ASP A 174 -4.04 0.33 18.80
C ASP A 174 -3.45 1.21 19.91
N PHE A 175 -4.07 1.30 21.09
CA PHE A 175 -3.50 2.03 22.21
C PHE A 175 -2.07 1.58 22.59
N VAL A 176 -1.75 0.31 22.37
CA VAL A 176 -0.40 -0.25 22.62
C VAL A 176 0.50 -0.10 21.39
N LEU A 177 -0.05 -0.27 20.20
CA LEU A 177 0.71 -0.32 18.94
C LEU A 177 0.78 1.02 18.20
N HIS A 178 -0.02 2.01 18.62
CA HIS A 178 -0.06 3.32 18.01
C HIS A 178 1.32 4.00 18.04
N ASN A 179 1.72 4.59 16.91
CA ASN A 179 3.04 5.22 16.76
C ASN A 179 4.25 4.32 17.09
N SER A 180 4.10 2.99 17.07
CA SER A 180 5.19 2.02 17.17
C SER A 180 5.75 1.64 15.80
N LEU A 181 6.83 0.86 15.78
CA LEU A 181 7.37 0.25 14.55
C LEU A 181 6.44 -0.80 13.94
N PHE A 182 5.49 -1.34 14.71
CA PHE A 182 4.43 -2.21 14.19
C PHE A 182 3.58 -1.50 13.12
N LEU A 183 3.20 -0.26 13.39
CA LEU A 183 2.46 0.56 12.42
C LEU A 183 3.29 0.78 11.15
N ILE A 184 4.60 0.99 11.27
CA ILE A 184 5.50 1.14 10.11
C ILE A 184 5.48 -0.12 9.25
N ALA A 185 5.62 -1.30 9.85
CA ALA A 185 5.55 -2.58 9.16
C ALA A 185 4.19 -2.76 8.46
N HIS A 186 3.08 -2.46 9.16
CA HIS A 186 1.74 -2.58 8.61
C HIS A 186 1.56 -1.76 7.33
N PHE A 187 1.79 -0.44 7.37
CA PHE A 187 1.49 0.37 6.20
C PHE A 187 2.44 0.11 5.03
N HIS A 188 3.70 -0.32 5.28
CA HIS A 188 4.58 -0.74 4.20
C HIS A 188 4.13 -2.05 3.55
N ASN A 189 3.55 -2.99 4.31
CA ASN A 189 2.94 -4.19 3.73
C ASN A 189 1.78 -3.85 2.79
N VAL A 190 1.02 -2.80 3.10
CA VAL A 190 -0.11 -2.38 2.27
C VAL A 190 0.35 -1.51 1.10
N ILE A 191 1.24 -0.53 1.33
CA ILE A 191 1.69 0.40 0.28
C ILE A 191 2.67 -0.30 -0.66
N ILE A 192 3.74 -0.89 -0.17
CA ILE A 192 4.73 -1.55 -1.04
C ILE A 192 4.13 -2.85 -1.58
N GLY A 193 3.64 -3.72 -0.70
CA GLY A 193 3.05 -5.00 -1.09
C GLY A 193 1.83 -4.84 -1.98
N GLY A 194 1.02 -3.81 -1.76
CA GLY A 194 -0.16 -3.51 -2.57
C GLY A 194 0.13 -2.62 -3.76
N VAL A 195 0.49 -1.34 -3.48
CA VAL A 195 0.55 -0.32 -4.52
C VAL A 195 1.77 -0.50 -5.40
N LEU A 196 2.96 -0.64 -4.84
CA LEU A 196 4.18 -0.69 -5.64
C LEU A 196 4.30 -1.99 -6.43
N PHE A 197 3.95 -3.14 -5.83
CA PHE A 197 3.95 -4.42 -6.55
C PHE A 197 2.88 -4.44 -7.66
N GLY A 198 1.73 -3.79 -7.44
CA GLY A 198 0.73 -3.59 -8.47
C GLY A 198 1.20 -2.73 -9.63
N LEU A 199 1.95 -1.66 -9.34
CA LEU A 199 2.58 -0.84 -10.36
C LEU A 199 3.60 -1.66 -11.18
N PHE A 200 4.44 -2.45 -10.54
CA PHE A 200 5.43 -3.30 -11.23
C PHE A 200 4.76 -4.40 -12.06
N ALA A 201 3.68 -5.01 -11.55
CA ALA A 201 2.87 -5.95 -12.33
C ALA A 201 2.29 -5.28 -13.57
N GLY A 202 1.71 -4.09 -13.41
CA GLY A 202 1.14 -3.31 -14.51
C GLY A 202 2.16 -2.88 -15.54
N ILE A 203 3.31 -2.35 -15.12
CA ILE A 203 4.40 -1.97 -16.02
C ILE A 203 4.83 -3.18 -16.86
N ASN A 204 5.18 -4.30 -16.23
CA ASN A 204 5.63 -5.48 -16.96
C ASN A 204 4.54 -6.08 -17.88
N TYR A 205 3.26 -5.88 -17.56
CA TYR A 205 2.15 -6.38 -18.36
C TYR A 205 1.83 -5.48 -19.55
N TRP A 206 1.74 -4.16 -19.35
CA TRP A 206 1.33 -3.23 -20.41
C TRP A 206 2.48 -2.63 -21.21
N PHE A 207 3.72 -2.69 -20.71
CA PHE A 207 4.87 -2.15 -21.43
C PHE A 207 5.00 -2.66 -22.87
N PRO A 208 4.87 -4.00 -23.13
CA PRO A 208 4.91 -4.51 -24.50
C PRO A 208 3.78 -3.99 -25.39
N LYS A 209 2.60 -3.75 -24.80
CA LYS A 209 1.45 -3.23 -25.53
C LYS A 209 1.60 -1.74 -25.85
N ALA A 210 2.25 -0.99 -24.98
CA ALA A 210 2.46 0.46 -25.15
C ALA A 210 3.62 0.80 -26.09
N PHE A 211 4.71 0.01 -26.02
CA PHE A 211 5.96 0.32 -26.72
C PHE A 211 6.32 -0.69 -27.83
N GLY A 212 5.59 -1.78 -27.98
CA GLY A 212 5.80 -2.79 -29.02
C GLY A 212 6.96 -3.80 -28.77
N TYR A 213 7.62 -3.75 -27.60
CA TYR A 213 8.71 -4.66 -27.24
C TYR A 213 8.65 -5.04 -25.76
N LYS A 214 9.23 -6.19 -25.39
CA LYS A 214 9.23 -6.71 -24.02
C LYS A 214 10.42 -6.18 -23.22
N LEU A 215 10.20 -5.94 -21.93
CA LEU A 215 11.27 -5.68 -20.98
C LEU A 215 12.15 -6.92 -20.77
N ASP A 216 13.41 -6.72 -20.42
CA ASP A 216 14.34 -7.81 -20.14
C ASP A 216 13.85 -8.68 -18.97
N VAL A 217 13.76 -9.99 -19.19
CA VAL A 217 13.19 -10.93 -18.22
C VAL A 217 14.17 -11.26 -17.09
N PHE A 218 15.46 -11.31 -17.39
CA PHE A 218 16.48 -11.65 -16.38
C PHE A 218 16.55 -10.54 -15.32
N TRP A 219 16.76 -9.30 -15.73
CA TRP A 219 16.81 -8.17 -14.81
C TRP A 219 15.49 -7.93 -14.11
N GLY A 220 14.36 -8.21 -14.76
CA GLY A 220 13.05 -8.17 -14.14
C GLY A 220 12.89 -9.20 -13.02
N LYS A 221 13.39 -10.42 -13.20
CA LYS A 221 13.40 -11.45 -12.14
C LYS A 221 14.38 -11.11 -11.02
N CYS A 222 15.55 -10.54 -11.33
CA CYS A 222 16.47 -10.03 -10.32
C CYS A 222 15.79 -8.96 -9.46
N SER A 223 15.12 -7.99 -10.09
CA SER A 223 14.35 -6.97 -9.40
C SER A 223 13.30 -7.58 -8.48
N PHE A 224 12.49 -8.52 -8.99
CA PHE A 224 11.46 -9.18 -8.19
C PHE A 224 12.02 -9.86 -6.94
N TRP A 225 13.06 -10.68 -7.09
CA TRP A 225 13.61 -11.42 -5.95
C TRP A 225 14.30 -10.52 -4.94
N PHE A 226 15.05 -9.52 -5.38
CA PHE A 226 15.63 -8.53 -4.47
C PHE A 226 14.57 -7.74 -3.71
N TRP A 227 13.46 -7.35 -4.37
CA TRP A 227 12.35 -6.68 -3.71
C TRP A 227 11.64 -7.58 -2.70
N ILE A 228 11.30 -8.82 -3.07
CA ILE A 228 10.55 -9.72 -2.18
C ILE A 228 11.39 -10.07 -0.95
N VAL A 229 12.61 -10.55 -1.14
CA VAL A 229 13.48 -10.92 0.00
C VAL A 229 13.82 -9.69 0.83
N GLY A 230 14.21 -8.59 0.16
CA GLY A 230 14.54 -7.34 0.84
C GLY A 230 13.36 -6.78 1.62
N PHE A 231 12.14 -6.84 1.07
CA PHE A 231 10.93 -6.41 1.75
C PHE A 231 10.69 -7.19 3.06
N TRP A 232 10.76 -8.52 2.99
CA TRP A 232 10.56 -9.34 4.18
C TRP A 232 11.62 -9.08 5.25
N MET A 233 12.88 -8.95 4.84
CA MET A 233 13.97 -8.63 5.77
C MET A 233 13.87 -7.21 6.33
N ALA A 234 13.40 -6.24 5.55
CA ALA A 234 13.28 -4.85 6.00
C ALA A 234 12.12 -4.63 6.98
N PHE A 235 10.96 -5.25 6.72
CA PHE A 235 9.73 -4.88 7.42
C PHE A 235 9.22 -5.93 8.43
N MET A 236 9.54 -7.21 8.29
CA MET A 236 9.10 -8.20 9.30
C MET A 236 9.74 -7.98 10.68
N PRO A 237 11.03 -7.64 10.79
CA PRO A 237 11.62 -7.30 12.09
C PRO A 237 10.93 -6.12 12.78
N LEU A 238 10.35 -5.19 12.03
CA LEU A 238 9.66 -4.02 12.59
C LEU A 238 8.36 -4.40 13.30
N TYR A 239 7.68 -5.47 12.88
CA TYR A 239 6.55 -6.00 13.65
C TYR A 239 6.98 -6.46 15.04
N VAL A 240 8.08 -7.20 15.12
CA VAL A 240 8.64 -7.68 16.39
C VAL A 240 9.05 -6.50 17.27
N LEU A 241 9.82 -5.57 16.71
CA LEU A 241 10.24 -4.35 17.42
C LEU A 241 9.06 -3.53 17.93
N GLY A 242 8.00 -3.41 17.12
CA GLY A 242 6.77 -2.71 17.52
C GLY A 242 6.04 -3.41 18.68
N LEU A 243 5.97 -4.74 18.67
CA LEU A 243 5.42 -5.53 19.79
C LEU A 243 6.29 -5.44 21.06
N MET A 244 7.60 -5.20 20.92
CA MET A 244 8.50 -4.89 22.02
C MET A 244 8.35 -3.45 22.54
N GLY A 245 7.46 -2.64 21.96
CA GLY A 245 7.21 -1.27 22.38
C GLY A 245 8.12 -0.22 21.75
N VAL A 246 8.91 -0.59 20.74
CA VAL A 246 9.81 0.37 20.07
C VAL A 246 8.99 1.38 19.25
N THR A 247 9.16 2.67 19.58
CA THR A 247 8.44 3.76 18.93
C THR A 247 9.03 4.14 17.58
N ARG A 248 8.18 4.66 16.69
CA ARG A 248 8.62 5.25 15.41
C ARG A 248 9.18 6.66 15.60
N ARG A 249 9.86 7.18 14.58
CA ARG A 249 10.41 8.57 14.54
C ARG A 249 11.55 8.84 15.52
N MET A 250 12.21 7.80 16.00
CA MET A 250 13.41 7.93 16.81
C MET A 250 14.65 8.06 15.92
N SER A 251 15.56 8.95 16.29
CA SER A 251 16.84 9.14 15.60
C SER A 251 17.88 8.11 16.01
N GLN A 252 17.74 7.53 17.20
CA GLN A 252 18.67 6.53 17.76
C GLN A 252 17.96 5.64 18.77
N PHE A 253 18.48 4.43 18.96
CA PHE A 253 18.02 3.47 19.95
C PHE A 253 19.20 3.07 20.83
N GLN A 254 19.03 3.15 22.15
CA GLN A 254 20.11 2.92 23.11
C GLN A 254 20.21 1.45 23.55
N ASP A 255 19.14 0.66 23.41
CA ASP A 255 19.10 -0.73 23.83
C ASP A 255 19.85 -1.63 22.84
N PRO A 256 20.99 -2.26 23.26
CA PRO A 256 21.77 -3.14 22.39
C PRO A 256 21.00 -4.39 21.91
N SER A 257 19.97 -4.84 22.65
CA SER A 257 19.15 -6.00 22.28
C SER A 257 18.37 -5.80 20.99
N LEU A 258 18.11 -4.55 20.61
CA LEU A 258 17.40 -4.19 19.40
C LEU A 258 18.29 -4.23 18.15
N GLN A 259 19.62 -4.22 18.32
CA GLN A 259 20.59 -4.04 17.24
C GLN A 259 20.44 -5.08 16.13
N ILE A 260 20.28 -6.36 16.49
CA ILE A 260 20.17 -7.44 15.48
C ILE A 260 18.96 -7.23 14.57
N TRP A 261 17.83 -6.79 15.12
CA TRP A 261 16.62 -6.56 14.33
C TRP A 261 16.79 -5.41 13.34
N PHE A 262 17.46 -4.32 13.77
CA PHE A 262 17.77 -3.20 12.88
C PHE A 262 18.82 -3.53 11.83
N GLN A 263 19.80 -4.39 12.16
CA GLN A 263 20.79 -4.86 11.18
C GLN A 263 20.14 -5.71 10.09
N VAL A 264 19.23 -6.62 10.45
CA VAL A 264 18.45 -7.41 9.49
C VAL A 264 17.60 -6.49 8.61
N ALA A 265 16.92 -5.51 9.22
CA ALA A 265 16.12 -4.55 8.48
C ALA A 265 16.97 -3.69 7.52
N ALA A 266 18.15 -3.24 7.95
CA ALA A 266 19.08 -2.48 7.12
C ALA A 266 19.61 -3.31 5.94
N PHE A 267 19.94 -4.58 6.15
CA PHE A 267 20.30 -5.47 5.05
C PHE A 267 19.15 -5.65 4.05
N GLY A 268 17.91 -5.78 4.54
CA GLY A 268 16.71 -5.79 3.70
C GLY A 268 16.58 -4.53 2.84
N ALA A 269 16.86 -3.34 3.41
CA ALA A 269 16.86 -2.09 2.66
C ALA A 269 17.93 -2.05 1.55
N VAL A 270 19.12 -2.63 1.78
CA VAL A 270 20.14 -2.78 0.74
C VAL A 270 19.65 -3.67 -0.40
N LEU A 271 18.99 -4.79 -0.09
CA LEU A 271 18.40 -5.66 -1.12
C LEU A 271 17.32 -4.91 -1.93
N ILE A 272 16.47 -4.12 -1.28
CA ILE A 272 15.49 -3.28 -1.98
C ILE A 272 16.19 -2.31 -2.94
N ALA A 273 17.28 -1.67 -2.52
CA ALA A 273 18.08 -0.79 -3.38
C ALA A 273 18.65 -1.54 -4.61
N LEU A 274 19.12 -2.77 -4.43
CA LEU A 274 19.53 -3.64 -5.54
C LEU A 274 18.35 -4.02 -6.45
N GLY A 275 17.16 -4.19 -5.89
CA GLY A 275 15.92 -4.41 -6.63
C GLY A 275 15.56 -3.22 -7.53
N ILE A 276 15.70 -2.00 -7.01
CA ILE A 276 15.51 -0.76 -7.77
C ILE A 276 16.57 -0.65 -8.88
N ALA A 277 17.84 -0.86 -8.56
CA ALA A 277 18.92 -0.84 -9.53
C ALA A 277 18.68 -1.85 -10.67
N SER A 278 18.28 -3.08 -10.33
CA SER A 278 17.95 -4.11 -11.32
C SER A 278 16.79 -3.69 -12.23
N MET A 279 15.78 -2.99 -11.71
CA MET A 279 14.68 -2.48 -12.50
C MET A 279 15.13 -1.36 -13.45
N LEU A 280 15.99 -0.47 -13.00
CA LEU A 280 16.57 0.58 -13.87
C LEU A 280 17.40 -0.05 -14.99
N ILE A 281 18.20 -1.08 -14.69
CA ILE A 281 18.95 -1.83 -15.70
C ILE A 281 17.99 -2.54 -16.66
N GLN A 282 16.87 -3.09 -16.19
CA GLN A 282 15.85 -3.70 -17.04
C GLN A 282 15.36 -2.75 -18.13
N PHE A 283 15.08 -1.49 -17.78
CA PHE A 283 14.67 -0.47 -18.75
C PHE A 283 15.80 -0.06 -19.68
N TYR A 284 17.01 0.10 -19.15
CA TYR A 284 18.18 0.48 -19.94
C TYR A 284 18.60 -0.59 -20.95
N ALA A 285 18.68 -1.86 -20.51
CA ALA A 285 19.09 -2.98 -21.36
C ALA A 285 18.18 -3.13 -22.59
N VAL A 286 16.88 -2.93 -22.41
CA VAL A 286 15.92 -2.98 -23.50
C VAL A 286 16.07 -1.80 -24.45
N SER A 287 16.25 -0.60 -23.93
CA SER A 287 16.49 0.60 -24.74
C SER A 287 17.73 0.42 -25.62
N TYR A 288 18.82 -0.09 -25.05
CA TYR A 288 20.07 -0.33 -25.78
C TYR A 288 19.92 -1.39 -26.87
N THR A 289 19.28 -2.54 -26.59
CA THR A 289 19.12 -3.63 -27.57
C THR A 289 18.22 -3.23 -28.73
N HIS A 290 17.19 -2.42 -28.50
CA HIS A 290 16.32 -1.92 -29.57
C HIS A 290 16.97 -0.85 -30.46
N LEU A 291 17.84 -0.03 -29.90
CA LEU A 291 18.57 1.00 -30.67
C LEU A 291 19.70 0.40 -31.52
N THR A 292 20.20 -0.78 -31.17
CA THR A 292 21.35 -1.42 -31.83
C THR A 292 20.98 -2.54 -32.82
N LEU A 293 19.76 -3.05 -32.78
CA LEU A 293 19.31 -4.03 -33.77
C LEU A 293 18.93 -3.31 -35.07
N PRO A 294 19.50 -3.70 -36.24
CA PRO A 294 19.02 -3.19 -37.52
C PRO A 294 17.54 -3.57 -37.65
N THR A 295 16.74 -2.60 -38.05
CA THR A 295 15.32 -2.77 -38.37
C THR A 295 15.17 -3.73 -39.56
N THR A 296 15.19 -5.03 -39.31
CA THR A 296 14.64 -5.97 -40.28
C THR A 296 13.12 -5.94 -40.08
N PRO A 297 12.36 -5.51 -41.10
CA PRO A 297 10.92 -5.60 -41.01
C PRO A 297 10.57 -7.10 -40.88
N TYR A 298 9.89 -7.47 -39.83
CA TYR A 298 9.27 -8.78 -39.75
C TYR A 298 8.12 -8.79 -40.76
N VAL A 299 8.34 -9.54 -41.85
CA VAL A 299 7.30 -9.94 -42.77
C VAL A 299 6.44 -11.01 -42.09
#